data_47057888b726f2b9f231986f99e818e9
#
_entry.id   47057888b726f2b9f231986f99e818e9
#
_cell.length_a   1.000
_cell.length_b   1.000
_cell.length_c   1.000
_cell.angle_alpha   90.00
_cell.angle_beta   90.00
_cell.angle_gamma   90.00
#
_symmetry.space_group_name_H-M   'P 1'
#
loop_
_entity.id
_entity.type
_entity.pdbx_description
1 polymer ?
#
loop_
_entity_poly.entity_id
_entity_poly.type
_entity_poly.pdbx_seq_one_letter_code
_entity_poly.pdbx_strand_id
1 'polypeptide(L)'
;MSSIYESAKLRAEYLLFHYGGAAEILPPGHAWPAGMREALDFPQRTVAHFAAGRVARGLDLGCAVGRSTFEMARSCEEVTGIDFSAAFIAAAEALRGGATLAYDRLEEGAQRTALTARRPEGICCEKVRFCQGDAMHLAADLGRFDRVHAANLLCRLTEPQLLLERLPALVNPGGELVLATPCTWLEEYTPRSNWPPAGTLAWLKATLAPWFLLERQVEEPFLIRETARKFQWSSALVTVWRRQP
;
A
#
# COMPACT_ATOMS: atom_id res chain seq x y z
N MET A 1 7.56 -2.64 -15.18
CA MET A 1 6.32 -2.97 -14.44
C MET A 1 5.17 -3.17 -15.40
N SER A 2 4.16 -3.93 -15.02
CA SER A 2 3.05 -4.35 -15.91
C SER A 2 2.13 -3.17 -16.23
N SER A 3 1.78 -2.98 -17.52
CA SER A 3 0.80 -1.99 -18.00
C SER A 3 -0.63 -2.20 -17.46
N ILE A 4 -0.87 -3.30 -16.76
CA ILE A 4 -2.17 -3.63 -16.17
C ILE A 4 -2.63 -2.56 -15.16
N TYR A 5 -1.70 -1.92 -14.45
CA TYR A 5 -2.00 -0.86 -13.47
C TYR A 5 -2.50 0.45 -14.10
N GLU A 6 -2.40 0.60 -15.42
CA GLU A 6 -2.97 1.73 -16.15
C GLU A 6 -4.42 1.48 -16.60
N SER A 7 -4.96 0.28 -16.36
CA SER A 7 -6.31 -0.08 -16.81
C SER A 7 -7.39 0.57 -15.93
N ALA A 8 -8.48 1.02 -16.58
CA ALA A 8 -9.66 1.56 -15.88
C ALA A 8 -10.29 0.53 -14.92
N LYS A 9 -10.24 -0.76 -15.29
CA LYS A 9 -10.73 -1.86 -14.44
C LYS A 9 -9.96 -1.93 -13.13
N LEU A 10 -8.64 -2.01 -13.19
CA LEU A 10 -7.82 -2.14 -11.98
C LEU A 10 -7.89 -0.88 -11.12
N ARG A 11 -7.97 0.31 -11.74
CA ARG A 11 -8.21 1.55 -11.00
C ARG A 11 -9.52 1.51 -10.21
N ALA A 12 -10.61 1.00 -10.79
CA ALA A 12 -11.89 0.87 -10.10
C ALA A 12 -11.83 -0.13 -8.94
N GLU A 13 -11.16 -1.27 -9.12
CA GLU A 13 -10.92 -2.27 -8.07
C GLU A 13 -10.10 -1.67 -6.91
N TYR A 14 -9.06 -0.88 -7.20
CA TYR A 14 -8.26 -0.21 -6.19
C TYR A 14 -9.00 0.93 -5.49
N LEU A 15 -9.85 1.69 -6.20
CA LEU A 15 -10.73 2.68 -5.57
C LEU A 15 -11.69 2.00 -4.59
N LEU A 16 -12.29 0.87 -4.98
CA LEU A 16 -13.13 0.09 -4.07
C LEU A 16 -12.34 -0.45 -2.87
N PHE A 17 -11.17 -1.04 -3.10
CA PHE A 17 -10.32 -1.61 -2.04
C PHE A 17 -9.83 -0.55 -1.04
N HIS A 18 -9.53 0.66 -1.50
CA HIS A 18 -8.99 1.73 -0.69
C HIS A 18 -10.04 2.61 -0.01
N TYR A 19 -11.21 2.80 -0.65
CA TYR A 19 -12.20 3.80 -0.23
C TYR A 19 -13.61 3.23 -0.05
N GLY A 20 -13.87 2.01 -0.51
CA GLY A 20 -15.18 1.39 -0.38
C GLY A 20 -15.53 1.10 1.07
N GLY A 21 -16.75 1.45 1.46
CA GLY A 21 -17.29 1.08 2.77
C GLY A 21 -17.60 -0.43 2.86
N ALA A 22 -17.73 -0.93 4.08
CA ALA A 22 -18.00 -2.35 4.33
C ALA A 22 -19.24 -2.87 3.56
N ALA A 23 -20.31 -2.08 3.45
CA ALA A 23 -21.51 -2.44 2.70
C ALA A 23 -21.32 -2.42 1.19
N GLU A 24 -20.33 -1.69 0.69
CA GLU A 24 -19.99 -1.65 -0.73
C GLU A 24 -19.11 -2.84 -1.12
N ILE A 25 -18.23 -3.29 -0.23
CA ILE A 25 -17.36 -4.46 -0.46
C ILE A 25 -18.12 -5.75 -0.16
N LEU A 26 -18.81 -5.82 0.99
CA LEU A 26 -19.59 -6.95 1.48
C LEU A 26 -21.05 -6.54 1.66
N PRO A 27 -21.86 -6.45 0.59
CA PRO A 27 -23.24 -6.01 0.66
C PRO A 27 -24.08 -6.83 1.64
N PRO A 28 -25.07 -6.23 2.32
CA PRO A 28 -25.98 -6.95 3.20
C PRO A 28 -26.80 -7.98 2.41
N GLY A 29 -27.36 -8.95 3.12
CA GLY A 29 -28.20 -10.01 2.52
C GLY A 29 -27.46 -11.30 2.15
N HIS A 30 -26.14 -11.36 2.36
CA HIS A 30 -25.33 -12.57 2.24
C HIS A 30 -24.69 -12.96 3.56
N ALA A 31 -24.60 -14.27 3.83
CA ALA A 31 -23.78 -14.80 4.91
C ALA A 31 -22.33 -14.88 4.44
N TRP A 32 -21.56 -13.83 4.72
CA TRP A 32 -20.14 -13.81 4.35
C TRP A 32 -19.34 -14.71 5.30
N PRO A 33 -18.32 -15.47 4.77
CA PRO A 33 -17.43 -16.26 5.60
C PRO A 33 -16.77 -15.43 6.71
N ALA A 34 -16.51 -16.07 7.85
CA ALA A 34 -15.74 -15.47 8.95
C ALA A 34 -14.36 -15.00 8.41
N GLY A 35 -13.87 -13.90 8.91
CA GLY A 35 -12.58 -13.31 8.50
C GLY A 35 -12.65 -12.37 7.29
N MET A 36 -13.75 -12.33 6.53
CA MET A 36 -13.87 -11.38 5.43
C MET A 36 -14.04 -9.93 5.90
N ARG A 37 -14.76 -9.70 6.98
CA ARG A 37 -14.93 -8.35 7.56
C ARG A 37 -13.65 -7.83 8.17
N GLU A 38 -12.89 -8.68 8.82
CA GLU A 38 -11.59 -8.37 9.42
C GLU A 38 -10.52 -8.04 8.37
N ALA A 39 -10.76 -8.46 7.12
CA ALA A 39 -9.89 -8.18 5.99
C ALA A 39 -10.16 -6.82 5.30
N LEU A 40 -11.17 -6.08 5.75
CA LEU A 40 -11.46 -4.72 5.25
C LEU A 40 -10.47 -3.70 5.81
N ASP A 41 -10.44 -2.52 5.22
CA ASP A 41 -9.64 -1.37 5.68
C ASP A 41 -8.12 -1.62 5.75
N PHE A 42 -7.60 -2.52 4.94
CA PHE A 42 -6.19 -2.91 4.94
C PHE A 42 -5.22 -1.71 4.84
N PRO A 43 -5.43 -0.69 3.95
CA PRO A 43 -4.53 0.47 3.91
C PRO A 43 -4.45 1.25 5.22
N GLN A 44 -5.54 1.32 5.98
CA GLN A 44 -5.57 1.97 7.30
C GLN A 44 -4.85 1.12 8.34
N ARG A 45 -5.13 -0.21 8.36
CA ARG A 45 -4.55 -1.13 9.34
C ARG A 45 -3.04 -1.24 9.20
N THR A 46 -2.51 -1.27 7.97
CA THR A 46 -1.05 -1.30 7.77
C THR A 46 -0.36 -0.04 8.29
N VAL A 47 -0.97 1.13 8.12
CA VAL A 47 -0.46 2.41 8.67
C VAL A 47 -0.58 2.44 10.21
N ALA A 48 -1.60 1.80 10.80
CA ALA A 48 -1.77 1.74 12.24
C ALA A 48 -0.66 0.94 12.97
N HIS A 49 0.22 0.27 12.23
CA HIS A 49 1.39 -0.39 12.81
C HIS A 49 2.51 0.56 13.22
N PHE A 50 2.54 1.80 12.75
CA PHE A 50 3.47 2.80 13.26
C PHE A 50 3.20 3.10 14.74
N ALA A 51 4.24 3.46 15.48
CA ALA A 51 4.10 3.88 16.87
C ALA A 51 3.22 5.13 16.98
N ALA A 52 2.56 5.29 18.15
CA ALA A 52 1.80 6.49 18.43
C ALA A 52 2.71 7.73 18.47
N GLY A 53 2.15 8.89 18.14
CA GLY A 53 2.85 10.18 18.15
C GLY A 53 2.96 10.80 16.76
N ARG A 54 3.38 12.07 16.75
CA ARG A 54 3.58 12.84 15.52
C ARG A 54 5.05 12.83 15.14
N VAL A 55 5.30 12.77 13.83
CA VAL A 55 6.64 12.85 13.24
C VAL A 55 6.64 13.85 12.09
N ALA A 56 7.82 14.32 11.68
CA ALA A 56 7.92 15.33 10.64
C ALA A 56 7.56 14.74 9.26
N ARG A 57 8.21 13.66 8.82
CA ARG A 57 8.13 13.21 7.43
C ARG A 57 7.75 11.75 7.28
N GLY A 58 6.78 11.48 6.40
CA GLY A 58 6.36 10.15 5.98
C GLY A 58 6.58 9.90 4.49
N LEU A 59 6.90 8.66 4.12
CA LEU A 59 7.01 8.18 2.74
C LEU A 59 6.17 6.92 2.58
N ASP A 60 5.30 6.91 1.58
CA ASP A 60 4.45 5.78 1.21
C ASP A 60 4.84 5.29 -0.19
N LEU A 61 5.49 4.14 -0.28
CA LEU A 61 5.97 3.54 -1.52
C LEU A 61 4.98 2.51 -2.05
N GLY A 62 4.59 2.63 -3.32
CA GLY A 62 3.49 1.89 -3.91
C GLY A 62 2.16 2.35 -3.34
N CYS A 63 1.96 3.67 -3.23
CA CYS A 63 0.80 4.27 -2.57
C CYS A 63 -0.53 4.03 -3.30
N ALA A 64 -0.50 3.49 -4.50
CA ALA A 64 -1.65 3.27 -5.37
C ALA A 64 -2.54 4.53 -5.47
N VAL A 65 -3.84 4.43 -5.17
CA VAL A 65 -4.77 5.56 -5.18
C VAL A 65 -4.75 6.41 -3.90
N GLY A 66 -3.73 6.25 -3.03
CA GLY A 66 -3.33 7.20 -1.99
C GLY A 66 -3.95 7.02 -0.61
N ARG A 67 -4.72 5.97 -0.31
CA ARG A 67 -5.39 5.84 0.99
C ARG A 67 -4.41 5.78 2.17
N SER A 68 -3.40 4.95 2.10
CA SER A 68 -2.36 4.83 3.14
C SER A 68 -1.61 6.15 3.35
N THR A 69 -1.29 6.86 2.27
CA THR A 69 -0.66 8.18 2.33
C THR A 69 -1.52 9.18 3.12
N PHE A 70 -2.84 9.21 2.87
CA PHE A 70 -3.76 10.05 3.64
C PHE A 70 -3.82 9.65 5.12
N GLU A 71 -3.83 8.36 5.44
CA GLU A 71 -3.83 7.92 6.84
C GLU A 71 -2.52 8.28 7.55
N MET A 72 -1.37 8.18 6.88
CA MET A 72 -0.08 8.65 7.42
C MET A 72 -0.10 10.15 7.73
N ALA A 73 -0.79 10.97 6.95
CA ALA A 73 -0.90 12.41 7.18
C ALA A 73 -1.63 12.80 8.48
N ARG A 74 -2.29 11.85 9.15
CA ARG A 74 -2.85 12.06 10.49
C ARG A 74 -1.77 12.22 11.57
N SER A 75 -0.61 11.60 11.33
CA SER A 75 0.48 11.55 12.30
C SER A 75 1.84 12.00 11.74
N CYS A 76 1.91 12.39 10.47
CA CYS A 76 3.09 13.02 9.87
C CYS A 76 2.77 14.47 9.52
N GLU A 77 3.76 15.37 9.64
CA GLU A 77 3.61 16.76 9.22
C GLU A 77 3.62 16.92 7.71
N GLU A 78 4.44 16.10 7.03
CA GLU A 78 4.46 15.98 5.56
C GLU A 78 4.48 14.51 5.17
N VAL A 79 3.76 14.14 4.11
CA VAL A 79 3.77 12.79 3.55
C VAL A 79 3.91 12.85 2.04
N THR A 80 4.81 12.03 1.52
CA THR A 80 4.96 11.80 0.07
C THR A 80 4.51 10.39 -0.27
N GLY A 81 3.52 10.25 -1.15
CA GLY A 81 3.12 8.99 -1.77
C GLY A 81 3.77 8.85 -3.14
N ILE A 82 4.38 7.71 -3.42
CA ILE A 82 5.01 7.40 -4.71
C ILE A 82 4.39 6.12 -5.26
N ASP A 83 3.98 6.16 -6.53
CA ASP A 83 3.52 4.98 -7.27
C ASP A 83 4.01 5.04 -8.71
N PHE A 84 4.20 3.89 -9.33
CA PHE A 84 4.63 3.78 -10.72
C PHE A 84 3.51 4.15 -11.70
N SER A 85 2.25 3.86 -11.35
CA SER A 85 1.09 4.10 -12.20
C SER A 85 0.71 5.58 -12.25
N ALA A 86 0.78 6.18 -13.43
CA ALA A 86 0.29 7.54 -13.66
C ALA A 86 -1.22 7.64 -13.40
N ALA A 87 -1.99 6.59 -13.74
CA ALA A 87 -3.44 6.56 -13.52
C ALA A 87 -3.79 6.55 -12.02
N PHE A 88 -3.03 5.83 -11.20
CA PHE A 88 -3.22 5.82 -9.75
C PHE A 88 -2.84 7.16 -9.13
N ILE A 89 -1.71 7.73 -9.51
CA ILE A 89 -1.28 9.06 -9.02
C ILE A 89 -2.29 10.14 -9.41
N ALA A 90 -2.80 10.13 -10.64
CA ALA A 90 -3.84 11.07 -11.07
C ALA A 90 -5.11 10.95 -10.21
N ALA A 91 -5.53 9.72 -9.84
CA ALA A 91 -6.66 9.51 -8.95
C ALA A 91 -6.38 10.01 -7.52
N ALA A 92 -5.19 9.71 -6.98
CA ALA A 92 -4.77 10.17 -5.65
C ALA A 92 -4.71 11.71 -5.58
N GLU A 93 -4.15 12.37 -6.60
CA GLU A 93 -4.10 13.84 -6.69
C GLU A 93 -5.48 14.48 -6.83
N ALA A 94 -6.38 13.89 -7.61
CA ALA A 94 -7.76 14.37 -7.72
C ALA A 94 -8.47 14.31 -6.36
N LEU A 95 -8.32 13.20 -5.62
CA LEU A 95 -8.87 13.06 -4.26
C LEU A 95 -8.23 14.06 -3.29
N ARG A 96 -6.91 14.28 -3.38
CA ARG A 96 -6.20 15.29 -2.59
C ARG A 96 -6.78 16.68 -2.85
N GLY A 97 -7.07 17.02 -4.10
CA GLY A 97 -7.72 18.26 -4.52
C GLY A 97 -9.18 18.39 -4.09
N GLY A 98 -9.77 17.38 -3.45
CA GLY A 98 -11.17 17.41 -2.98
C GLY A 98 -12.18 16.89 -3.99
N ALA A 99 -11.74 16.34 -5.11
CA ALA A 99 -12.65 15.73 -6.07
C ALA A 99 -13.34 14.49 -5.49
N THR A 100 -14.56 14.21 -5.95
CA THR A 100 -15.23 12.93 -5.79
C THR A 100 -15.01 12.14 -7.07
N LEU A 101 -14.44 10.95 -6.98
CA LEU A 101 -14.17 10.10 -8.14
C LEU A 101 -15.27 9.06 -8.30
N ALA A 102 -15.99 9.11 -9.42
CA ALA A 102 -16.89 8.04 -9.80
C ALA A 102 -16.11 6.82 -10.33
N TYR A 103 -16.55 5.63 -9.95
CA TYR A 103 -16.04 4.37 -10.46
C TYR A 103 -17.12 3.29 -10.45
N ASP A 104 -16.91 2.24 -11.23
CA ASP A 104 -17.86 1.15 -11.35
C ASP A 104 -17.34 -0.09 -10.61
N ARG A 105 -18.14 -0.60 -9.68
CA ARG A 105 -17.94 -1.93 -9.11
C ARG A 105 -18.56 -2.98 -10.03
N LEU A 106 -17.75 -3.91 -10.53
CA LEU A 106 -18.23 -5.01 -11.35
C LEU A 106 -19.08 -5.98 -10.53
N GLU A 107 -20.28 -6.31 -11.01
CA GLU A 107 -21.15 -7.29 -10.38
C GLU A 107 -21.09 -8.63 -11.12
N GLU A 108 -21.65 -8.69 -12.32
CA GLU A 108 -21.74 -9.92 -13.11
C GLU A 108 -21.82 -9.57 -14.61
N GLY A 109 -20.98 -10.19 -15.43
CA GLY A 109 -20.97 -9.92 -16.86
C GLY A 109 -20.75 -8.44 -17.17
N ALA A 110 -21.75 -7.78 -17.77
CA ALA A 110 -21.73 -6.35 -18.06
C ALA A 110 -22.36 -5.49 -16.95
N GLN A 111 -22.94 -6.10 -15.92
CA GLN A 111 -23.62 -5.36 -14.85
C GLN A 111 -22.62 -4.69 -13.92
N ARG A 112 -22.90 -3.44 -13.58
CA ARG A 112 -22.06 -2.61 -12.73
C ARG A 112 -22.90 -1.82 -11.74
N THR A 113 -22.31 -1.50 -10.58
CA THR A 113 -22.85 -0.56 -9.62
C THR A 113 -21.96 0.68 -9.59
N ALA A 114 -22.52 1.84 -9.89
CA ALA A 114 -21.81 3.10 -9.79
C ALA A 114 -21.57 3.46 -8.33
N LEU A 115 -20.33 3.76 -7.99
CA LEU A 115 -19.86 4.14 -6.66
C LEU A 115 -19.02 5.42 -6.75
N THR A 116 -18.70 5.98 -5.61
CA THR A 116 -17.85 7.17 -5.54
C THR A 116 -16.79 7.02 -4.46
N ALA A 117 -15.55 7.37 -4.78
CA ALA A 117 -14.48 7.50 -3.82
C ALA A 117 -14.34 8.96 -3.38
N ARG A 118 -14.08 9.14 -2.10
CA ARG A 118 -13.75 10.43 -1.49
C ARG A 118 -12.57 10.26 -0.54
N ARG A 119 -11.74 11.29 -0.46
CA ARG A 119 -10.66 11.28 0.53
C ARG A 119 -11.23 11.16 1.94
N PRO A 120 -10.48 10.58 2.89
CA PRO A 120 -10.88 10.53 4.30
C PRO A 120 -11.04 11.94 4.88
N GLU A 121 -11.98 12.10 5.79
CA GLU A 121 -12.19 13.35 6.51
C GLU A 121 -11.04 13.66 7.49
N GLY A 122 -10.85 14.94 7.80
CA GLY A 122 -9.86 15.39 8.77
C GLY A 122 -8.41 15.34 8.28
N ILE A 123 -8.18 15.20 6.96
CA ILE A 123 -6.84 15.23 6.36
C ILE A 123 -6.48 16.65 5.90
N CYS A 124 -5.33 17.14 6.36
CA CYS A 124 -4.73 18.37 5.85
C CYS A 124 -4.03 18.08 4.51
N CYS A 125 -4.64 18.46 3.41
CA CYS A 125 -4.17 18.11 2.07
C CYS A 125 -2.89 18.83 1.65
N GLU A 126 -2.57 19.95 2.27
CA GLU A 126 -1.32 20.67 2.06
C GLU A 126 -0.10 19.86 2.52
N LYS A 127 -0.30 18.92 3.44
CA LYS A 127 0.71 18.00 3.96
C LYS A 127 0.99 16.81 3.06
N VAL A 128 0.16 16.58 2.06
CA VAL A 128 0.21 15.38 1.21
C VAL A 128 0.67 15.75 -0.18
N ARG A 129 1.62 14.98 -0.71
CA ARG A 129 2.09 15.06 -2.10
C ARG A 129 2.06 13.68 -2.71
N PHE A 130 1.69 13.60 -3.99
CA PHE A 130 1.79 12.38 -4.76
C PHE A 130 2.74 12.60 -5.95
N CYS A 131 3.58 11.61 -6.20
CA CYS A 131 4.56 11.66 -7.29
C CYS A 131 4.55 10.33 -8.03
N GLN A 132 4.57 10.39 -9.36
CA GLN A 132 4.88 9.20 -10.14
C GLN A 132 6.37 8.87 -9.98
N GLY A 133 6.68 7.59 -9.72
CA GLY A 133 8.06 7.16 -9.57
C GLY A 133 8.21 5.65 -9.46
N ASP A 134 9.41 5.18 -9.74
CA ASP A 134 9.78 3.78 -9.62
C ASP A 134 10.47 3.54 -8.28
N ALA A 135 9.89 2.66 -7.45
CA ALA A 135 10.44 2.31 -6.14
C ALA A 135 11.83 1.66 -6.21
N MET A 136 12.22 1.10 -7.36
CA MET A 136 13.56 0.56 -7.59
C MET A 136 14.57 1.64 -7.97
N HIS A 137 14.11 2.81 -8.45
CA HIS A 137 14.95 3.90 -8.94
C HIS A 137 14.53 5.26 -8.34
N LEU A 138 14.40 5.31 -7.02
CA LEU A 138 14.04 6.53 -6.31
C LEU A 138 15.14 7.60 -6.45
N ALA A 139 14.74 8.86 -6.58
CA ALA A 139 15.64 9.99 -6.69
C ALA A 139 16.65 10.01 -5.53
N ALA A 140 17.91 10.31 -5.83
CA ALA A 140 18.99 10.32 -4.83
C ALA A 140 18.76 11.39 -3.75
N ASP A 141 18.15 12.51 -4.13
CA ASP A 141 17.86 13.70 -3.32
C ASP A 141 16.47 13.66 -2.65
N LEU A 142 15.75 12.53 -2.69
CA LEU A 142 14.43 12.38 -2.04
C LEU A 142 14.48 12.69 -0.54
N GLY A 143 15.65 12.53 0.07
CA GLY A 143 15.89 12.81 1.49
C GLY A 143 15.55 11.63 2.38
N ARG A 144 15.36 11.92 3.69
CA ARG A 144 15.07 10.92 4.72
C ARG A 144 13.72 11.18 5.36
N PHE A 145 13.14 10.12 5.92
CA PHE A 145 11.80 10.10 6.50
C PHE A 145 11.81 9.42 7.86
N ASP A 146 10.92 9.86 8.72
CA ASP A 146 10.74 9.27 10.06
C ASP A 146 9.89 8.00 10.00
N ARG A 147 9.00 7.93 8.99
CA ARG A 147 8.16 6.76 8.71
C ARG A 147 8.20 6.43 7.22
N VAL A 148 8.52 5.19 6.93
CA VAL A 148 8.46 4.65 5.55
C VAL A 148 7.50 3.47 5.55
N HIS A 149 6.54 3.50 4.64
CA HIS A 149 5.53 2.47 4.45
C HIS A 149 5.66 1.87 3.05
N ALA A 150 5.51 0.55 2.92
CA ALA A 150 5.39 -0.13 1.64
C ALA A 150 4.51 -1.37 1.80
N ALA A 151 3.28 -1.30 1.30
CA ALA A 151 2.32 -2.40 1.40
C ALA A 151 2.04 -3.02 0.03
N ASN A 152 2.12 -4.35 -0.04
CA ASN A 152 1.89 -5.17 -1.23
C ASN A 152 2.74 -4.76 -2.45
N LEU A 153 3.90 -4.16 -2.20
CA LEU A 153 4.81 -3.64 -3.24
C LEU A 153 5.93 -4.63 -3.59
N LEU A 154 6.63 -5.20 -2.60
CA LEU A 154 7.87 -5.98 -2.84
C LEU A 154 7.70 -7.08 -3.89
N CYS A 155 6.63 -7.87 -3.81
CA CYS A 155 6.36 -8.96 -4.74
C CYS A 155 5.77 -8.49 -6.10
N ARG A 156 5.81 -7.20 -6.38
CA ARG A 156 5.42 -6.56 -7.65
C ARG A 156 6.60 -5.87 -8.34
N LEU A 157 7.76 -5.84 -7.70
CA LEU A 157 8.99 -5.28 -8.27
C LEU A 157 9.74 -6.35 -9.07
N THR A 158 10.35 -5.95 -10.17
CA THR A 158 11.22 -6.87 -10.94
C THR A 158 12.52 -7.16 -10.20
N GLU A 159 13.05 -6.18 -9.48
CA GLU A 159 14.28 -6.27 -8.69
C GLU A 159 14.05 -5.72 -7.28
N PRO A 160 13.31 -6.46 -6.40
CA PRO A 160 12.92 -5.97 -5.08
C PRO A 160 14.12 -5.71 -4.14
N GLN A 161 15.25 -6.33 -4.41
CA GLN A 161 16.50 -6.12 -3.67
C GLN A 161 16.97 -4.66 -3.76
N LEU A 162 16.79 -3.99 -4.91
CA LEU A 162 17.17 -2.58 -5.09
C LEU A 162 16.44 -1.66 -4.12
N LEU A 163 15.14 -1.92 -3.89
CA LEU A 163 14.39 -1.16 -2.90
C LEU A 163 14.93 -1.42 -1.48
N LEU A 164 15.14 -2.68 -1.10
CA LEU A 164 15.63 -3.01 0.24
C LEU A 164 17.01 -2.39 0.54
N GLU A 165 17.89 -2.34 -0.44
CA GLU A 165 19.21 -1.69 -0.33
C GLU A 165 19.10 -0.17 -0.21
N ARG A 166 18.04 0.43 -0.74
CA ARG A 166 17.80 1.88 -0.67
C ARG A 166 17.20 2.31 0.68
N LEU A 167 16.43 1.44 1.36
CA LEU A 167 15.73 1.76 2.61
C LEU A 167 16.61 2.35 3.72
N PRO A 168 17.85 1.88 3.97
CA PRO A 168 18.71 2.47 5.00
C PRO A 168 19.03 3.94 4.77
N ALA A 169 19.05 4.38 3.53
CA ALA A 169 19.28 5.78 3.19
C ALA A 169 18.00 6.63 3.20
N LEU A 170 16.81 6.00 3.20
CA LEU A 170 15.51 6.68 3.22
C LEU A 170 14.96 6.86 4.64
N VAL A 171 15.31 5.98 5.59
CA VAL A 171 14.79 6.04 6.96
C VAL A 171 15.77 6.77 7.86
N ASN A 172 15.30 7.76 8.61
CA ASN A 172 16.08 8.44 9.63
C ASN A 172 16.55 7.45 10.71
N PRO A 173 17.74 7.63 11.34
CA PRO A 173 18.08 6.92 12.56
C PRO A 173 16.95 7.07 13.59
N GLY A 174 16.53 5.95 14.20
CA GLY A 174 15.35 5.90 15.08
C GLY A 174 13.99 5.93 14.36
N GLY A 175 13.96 6.13 13.06
CA GLY A 175 12.73 6.10 12.25
C GLY A 175 12.18 4.69 12.08
N GLU A 176 10.95 4.61 11.60
CA GLU A 176 10.17 3.38 11.45
C GLU A 176 9.99 3.00 9.99
N LEU A 177 10.08 1.69 9.72
CA LEU A 177 9.74 1.09 8.44
C LEU A 177 8.66 0.03 8.64
N VAL A 178 7.55 0.14 7.91
CA VAL A 178 6.49 -0.87 7.85
C VAL A 178 6.46 -1.46 6.45
N LEU A 179 6.73 -2.76 6.36
CA LEU A 179 6.60 -3.54 5.12
C LEU A 179 5.45 -4.54 5.27
N ALA A 180 4.52 -4.54 4.34
CA ALA A 180 3.47 -5.55 4.23
C ALA A 180 3.58 -6.25 2.88
N THR A 181 3.54 -7.58 2.85
CA THR A 181 3.61 -8.34 1.60
C THR A 181 2.85 -9.67 1.72
N PRO A 182 2.01 -10.03 0.73
CA PRO A 182 1.35 -11.33 0.71
C PRO A 182 2.31 -12.49 0.36
N CYS A 183 3.59 -12.19 0.15
CA CYS A 183 4.60 -13.17 -0.25
C CYS A 183 4.23 -13.94 -1.54
N THR A 184 3.37 -13.35 -2.37
CA THR A 184 2.91 -13.95 -3.62
C THR A 184 3.87 -13.57 -4.75
N TRP A 185 4.94 -14.34 -4.88
CA TRP A 185 5.94 -14.16 -5.91
C TRP A 185 5.45 -14.80 -7.21
N LEU A 186 5.30 -14.00 -8.27
CA LEU A 186 4.84 -14.42 -9.59
C LEU A 186 5.83 -13.96 -10.66
N GLU A 187 6.14 -14.84 -11.61
CA GLU A 187 7.12 -14.55 -12.68
C GLU A 187 6.72 -13.37 -13.58
N GLU A 188 5.41 -13.10 -13.67
CA GLU A 188 4.89 -11.94 -14.43
C GLU A 188 5.33 -10.58 -13.85
N TYR A 189 5.71 -10.55 -12.56
CA TYR A 189 6.20 -9.34 -11.88
C TYR A 189 7.68 -9.45 -11.53
N THR A 190 8.08 -10.54 -10.89
CA THR A 190 9.43 -10.74 -10.37
C THR A 190 10.02 -12.00 -10.99
N PRO A 191 11.11 -11.91 -11.76
CA PRO A 191 11.80 -13.10 -12.27
C PRO A 191 12.19 -14.06 -11.14
N ARG A 192 12.14 -15.37 -11.37
CA ARG A 192 12.47 -16.39 -10.35
C ARG A 192 13.84 -16.24 -9.72
N SER A 193 14.82 -15.77 -10.49
CA SER A 193 16.15 -15.46 -9.99
C SER A 193 16.19 -14.46 -8.85
N ASN A 194 15.15 -13.61 -8.75
CA ASN A 194 15.05 -12.53 -7.77
C ASN A 194 14.09 -12.87 -6.62
N TRP A 195 13.56 -14.12 -6.58
CA TRP A 195 12.72 -14.57 -5.48
C TRP A 195 13.54 -14.85 -4.22
N PRO A 196 12.99 -14.62 -3.02
CA PRO A 196 13.65 -14.95 -1.77
C PRO A 196 13.99 -16.43 -1.65
N PRO A 197 15.27 -16.85 -1.61
CA PRO A 197 15.65 -18.27 -1.67
C PRO A 197 15.24 -19.09 -0.44
N ALA A 198 15.12 -18.43 0.72
CA ALA A 198 14.76 -19.07 2.00
C ALA A 198 13.43 -18.55 2.56
N GLY A 199 12.57 -18.01 1.68
CA GLY A 199 11.33 -17.36 2.07
C GLY A 199 11.48 -15.89 2.44
N THR A 200 10.38 -15.14 2.30
CA THR A 200 10.38 -13.67 2.37
C THR A 200 10.86 -13.16 3.73
N LEU A 201 10.38 -13.70 4.84
CA LEU A 201 10.77 -13.20 6.17
C LEU A 201 12.27 -13.43 6.46
N ALA A 202 12.81 -14.59 6.10
CA ALA A 202 14.23 -14.88 6.29
C ALA A 202 15.11 -13.92 5.46
N TRP A 203 14.70 -13.66 4.23
CA TRP A 203 15.37 -12.72 3.34
C TRP A 203 15.30 -11.28 3.86
N LEU A 204 14.13 -10.79 4.29
CA LEU A 204 14.00 -9.47 4.90
C LEU A 204 14.89 -9.32 6.14
N LYS A 205 14.91 -10.33 7.03
CA LYS A 205 15.77 -10.33 8.21
C LYS A 205 17.25 -10.27 7.82
N ALA A 206 17.69 -11.07 6.88
CA ALA A 206 19.10 -11.09 6.45
C ALA A 206 19.52 -9.74 5.81
N THR A 207 18.65 -9.15 4.99
CA THR A 207 18.96 -7.92 4.26
C THR A 207 18.90 -6.68 5.14
N LEU A 208 17.93 -6.61 6.07
CA LEU A 208 17.68 -5.41 6.87
C LEU A 208 18.43 -5.39 8.21
N ALA A 209 18.81 -6.54 8.77
CA ALA A 209 19.47 -6.64 10.08
C ALA A 209 20.70 -5.75 10.28
N PRO A 210 21.55 -5.47 9.26
CA PRO A 210 22.67 -4.55 9.43
C PRO A 210 22.27 -3.10 9.80
N TRP A 211 21.02 -2.74 9.49
CA TRP A 211 20.55 -1.36 9.58
C TRP A 211 19.31 -1.19 10.44
N PHE A 212 18.52 -2.25 10.60
CA PHE A 212 17.21 -2.19 11.25
C PHE A 212 17.05 -3.31 12.29
N LEU A 213 16.39 -2.98 13.39
CA LEU A 213 15.86 -3.94 14.35
C LEU A 213 14.43 -4.30 13.98
N LEU A 214 14.14 -5.59 13.83
CA LEU A 214 12.76 -6.07 13.69
C LEU A 214 12.08 -5.99 15.06
N GLU A 215 11.09 -5.10 15.19
CA GLU A 215 10.34 -4.92 16.44
C GLU A 215 9.10 -5.81 16.51
N ARG A 216 8.44 -6.03 15.36
CA ARG A 216 7.20 -6.80 15.33
C ARG A 216 6.98 -7.45 13.97
N GLN A 217 6.34 -8.63 13.99
CA GLN A 217 5.75 -9.26 12.81
C GLN A 217 4.34 -9.72 13.13
N VAL A 218 3.41 -9.54 12.19
CA VAL A 218 2.02 -9.97 12.30
C VAL A 218 1.50 -10.37 10.92
N GLU A 219 0.38 -11.11 10.91
CA GLU A 219 -0.38 -11.40 9.71
C GLU A 219 -1.58 -10.45 9.61
N GLU A 220 -1.71 -9.78 8.48
CA GLU A 220 -2.82 -8.87 8.19
C GLU A 220 -3.64 -9.38 7.01
N PRO A 221 -4.88 -9.79 7.22
CA PRO A 221 -5.73 -10.18 6.12
C PRO A 221 -6.12 -8.97 5.26
N PHE A 222 -6.31 -9.17 3.97
CA PHE A 222 -6.90 -8.18 3.08
C PHE A 222 -7.84 -8.82 2.06
N LEU A 223 -8.79 -8.02 1.56
CA LEU A 223 -9.85 -8.48 0.69
C LEU A 223 -9.97 -7.56 -0.52
N ILE A 224 -9.74 -8.09 -1.70
CA ILE A 224 -10.02 -7.41 -2.96
C ILE A 224 -11.25 -8.05 -3.58
N ARG A 225 -12.29 -7.27 -3.83
CA ARG A 225 -13.49 -7.71 -4.52
C ARG A 225 -13.31 -7.53 -6.03
N GLU A 226 -13.41 -8.62 -6.78
CA GLU A 226 -13.35 -8.60 -8.24
C GLU A 226 -14.75 -8.53 -8.90
N THR A 227 -15.73 -9.29 -8.35
CA THR A 227 -17.12 -9.31 -8.79
C THR A 227 -18.06 -9.47 -7.59
N ALA A 228 -19.37 -9.57 -7.83
CA ALA A 228 -20.35 -9.82 -6.77
C ALA A 228 -20.09 -11.12 -5.98
N ARG A 229 -19.43 -12.11 -6.61
CA ARG A 229 -19.24 -13.45 -6.05
C ARG A 229 -17.77 -13.90 -6.02
N LYS A 230 -16.83 -13.08 -6.53
CA LYS A 230 -15.43 -13.41 -6.57
C LYS A 230 -14.60 -12.39 -5.79
N PHE A 231 -13.83 -12.91 -4.85
CA PHE A 231 -12.96 -12.15 -3.97
C PHE A 231 -11.58 -12.79 -3.89
N GLN A 232 -10.56 -11.96 -3.80
CA GLN A 232 -9.23 -12.38 -3.37
C GLN A 232 -9.11 -12.07 -1.89
N TRP A 233 -9.20 -13.09 -1.03
CA TRP A 233 -8.81 -13.01 0.35
C TRP A 233 -7.37 -13.46 0.48
N SER A 234 -6.53 -12.65 1.10
CA SER A 234 -5.10 -12.93 1.26
C SER A 234 -4.65 -12.51 2.64
N SER A 235 -3.56 -13.08 3.13
CA SER A 235 -2.85 -12.62 4.32
C SER A 235 -1.53 -11.99 3.90
N ALA A 236 -1.24 -10.81 4.41
CA ALA A 236 0.04 -10.15 4.25
C ALA A 236 0.89 -10.30 5.50
N LEU A 237 2.12 -10.76 5.34
CA LEU A 237 3.14 -10.66 6.36
C LEU A 237 3.48 -9.18 6.54
N VAL A 238 3.16 -8.61 7.70
CA VAL A 238 3.57 -7.26 8.09
C VAL A 238 4.77 -7.34 9.01
N THR A 239 5.79 -6.56 8.71
CA THR A 239 7.00 -6.43 9.53
C THR A 239 7.25 -4.97 9.85
N VAL A 240 7.49 -4.68 11.13
CA VAL A 240 7.78 -3.35 11.65
C VAL A 240 9.23 -3.30 12.11
N TRP A 241 9.96 -2.33 11.60
CA TRP A 241 11.39 -2.21 11.79
C TRP A 241 11.74 -0.83 12.34
N ARG A 242 12.72 -0.80 13.25
CA ARG A 242 13.32 0.44 13.76
C ARG A 242 14.72 0.62 13.17
N ARG A 243 14.97 1.78 12.53
CA ARG A 243 16.31 2.12 12.03
C ARG A 243 17.27 2.31 13.20
N GLN A 244 18.34 1.53 13.20
CA GLN A 244 19.42 1.69 14.19
C GLN A 244 20.21 2.97 13.94
N PRO A 245 20.89 3.51 14.97
CA PRO A 245 21.73 4.70 14.86
C PRO A 245 22.78 4.63 13.76
#